data_310d2d6d6da2514d4cd27c9e640331de
#
_entry.id   310d2d6d6da2514d4cd27c9e640331de
#
_cell.length_a   1.000
_cell.length_b   1.000
_cell.length_c   1.000
_cell.angle_alpha   90.00
_cell.angle_beta   90.00
_cell.angle_gamma   90.00
#
_symmetry.space_group_name_H-M   'P 1'
#
loop_
_entity.id
_entity.type
_entity.pdbx_description
1 polymer ?
#
loop_
_entity_poly.entity_id
_entity_poly.type
_entity_poly.pdbx_seq_one_letter_code
_entity_poly.pdbx_strand_id
1 'polypeptide(L)'
;SMLTEKGLVHGRKMKRRYRLAEMLLEHLPFAGNQHVTACRLEHAIDDNLEAALTVYFNNPTVDIHGVKIPSMSQDVEDKILGEGKVLIPLTDLEKGLVSTVRLISANQKIIGNLNQQDIQIDCEISRLSEEEFEINGKKILISPTLAELILISPKE
;
A
#
# COMPACT_ATOMS: atom_id res chain seq x y z
N SER A 1 16.85 12.31 28.31
CA SER A 1 17.23 10.91 28.13
C SER A 1 17.18 10.52 26.65
N MET A 2 18.23 9.92 26.16
CA MET A 2 18.23 9.41 24.80
C MET A 2 17.36 8.17 24.72
N LEU A 3 16.44 8.17 23.75
CA LEU A 3 15.66 6.98 23.45
C LEU A 3 16.58 5.88 22.93
N THR A 4 16.37 4.65 23.37
CA THR A 4 17.08 3.51 22.83
C THR A 4 16.64 3.28 21.37
N GLU A 5 17.46 2.58 20.58
CA GLU A 5 17.12 2.21 19.22
C GLU A 5 15.79 1.47 19.16
N LYS A 6 15.56 0.55 20.10
CA LYS A 6 14.31 -0.18 20.24
C LYS A 6 13.12 0.77 20.53
N GLY A 7 13.33 1.79 21.37
CA GLY A 7 12.32 2.80 21.66
C GLY A 7 11.98 3.66 20.45
N LEU A 8 12.97 3.99 19.60
CA LEU A 8 12.75 4.74 18.36
C LEU A 8 11.94 3.93 17.35
N VAL A 9 12.25 2.65 17.20
CA VAL A 9 11.50 1.73 16.32
C VAL A 9 10.04 1.63 16.78
N HIS A 10 9.82 1.43 18.08
CA HIS A 10 8.46 1.37 18.65
C HIS A 10 7.70 2.69 18.45
N GLY A 11 8.37 3.82 18.68
CA GLY A 11 7.77 5.14 18.48
C GLY A 11 7.32 5.38 17.03
N ARG A 12 8.13 5.00 16.05
CA ARG A 12 7.78 5.08 14.63
C ARG A 12 6.57 4.21 14.29
N LYS A 13 6.54 2.99 14.84
CA LYS A 13 5.44 2.04 14.65
C LYS A 13 4.12 2.62 15.17
N MET A 14 4.13 3.18 16.38
CA MET A 14 2.95 3.78 16.98
C MET A 14 2.49 5.01 16.21
N LYS A 15 3.43 5.85 15.77
CA LYS A 15 3.13 7.04 14.98
C LYS A 15 2.50 6.68 13.64
N ARG A 16 3.00 5.64 12.97
CA ARG A 16 2.40 5.13 11.74
C ARG A 16 0.97 4.66 12.00
N ARG A 17 0.75 3.88 13.04
CA ARG A 17 -0.58 3.36 13.41
C ARG A 17 -1.56 4.49 13.73
N TYR A 18 -1.09 5.52 14.40
CA TYR A 18 -1.91 6.72 14.66
C TYR A 18 -2.35 7.38 13.35
N ARG A 19 -1.42 7.56 12.40
CA ARG A 19 -1.74 8.17 11.09
C ARG A 19 -2.74 7.33 10.29
N LEU A 20 -2.57 6.02 10.29
CA LEU A 20 -3.51 5.10 9.63
C LEU A 20 -4.89 5.15 10.30
N ALA A 21 -4.91 5.24 11.62
CA ALA A 21 -6.18 5.38 12.38
C ALA A 21 -6.90 6.68 12.03
N GLU A 22 -6.20 7.80 11.95
CA GLU A 22 -6.79 9.07 11.50
C GLU A 22 -7.38 8.95 10.09
N MET A 23 -6.65 8.33 9.17
CA MET A 23 -7.13 8.11 7.81
C MET A 23 -8.40 7.25 7.80
N LEU A 24 -8.44 6.21 8.62
CA LEU A 24 -9.62 5.36 8.73
C LEU A 24 -10.84 6.16 9.20
N LEU A 25 -10.68 6.98 10.24
CA LEU A 25 -11.77 7.79 10.78
C LEU A 25 -12.29 8.83 9.78
N GLU A 26 -11.42 9.35 8.92
CA GLU A 26 -11.84 10.26 7.85
C GLU A 26 -12.71 9.56 6.79
N HIS A 27 -12.55 8.26 6.60
CA HIS A 27 -13.35 7.48 5.64
C HIS A 27 -14.69 7.02 6.21
N LEU A 28 -14.91 7.22 7.51
CA LEU A 28 -16.14 6.81 8.18
C LEU A 28 -16.99 8.05 8.50
N PRO A 29 -18.32 7.92 8.60
CA PRO A 29 -19.18 9.01 9.07
C PRO A 29 -19.03 9.18 10.60
N PHE A 30 -17.82 9.50 11.04
CA PHE A 30 -17.45 9.60 12.44
C PHE A 30 -17.61 11.04 12.93
N ALA A 31 -18.46 11.23 13.93
CA ALA A 31 -18.79 12.54 14.48
C ALA A 31 -18.08 12.86 15.80
N GLY A 32 -17.24 11.96 16.31
CA GLY A 32 -16.51 12.13 17.56
C GLY A 32 -15.20 12.90 17.40
N ASN A 33 -14.43 12.94 18.48
CA ASN A 33 -13.10 13.56 18.47
C ASN A 33 -12.10 12.60 17.81
N GLN A 34 -11.66 12.94 16.59
CA GLN A 34 -10.76 12.09 15.80
C GLN A 34 -9.44 11.84 16.50
N HIS A 35 -8.83 12.87 17.08
CA HIS A 35 -7.53 12.74 17.76
C HIS A 35 -7.62 11.75 18.94
N VAL A 36 -8.63 11.89 19.79
CA VAL A 36 -8.80 10.99 20.95
C VAL A 36 -9.03 9.55 20.50
N THR A 37 -9.89 9.35 19.51
CA THR A 37 -10.20 8.01 18.99
C THR A 37 -9.01 7.40 18.27
N ALA A 38 -8.29 8.17 17.48
CA ALA A 38 -7.07 7.70 16.80
C ALA A 38 -5.99 7.27 17.79
N CYS A 39 -5.82 8.03 18.88
CA CYS A 39 -4.90 7.67 19.97
C CYS A 39 -5.26 6.33 20.63
N ARG A 40 -6.54 6.04 20.77
CA ARG A 40 -7.00 4.76 21.31
C ARG A 40 -6.80 3.62 20.30
N LEU A 41 -7.09 3.87 19.02
CA LEU A 41 -6.95 2.89 17.96
C LEU A 41 -5.49 2.50 17.73
N GLU A 42 -4.54 3.42 17.85
CA GLU A 42 -3.13 3.10 17.64
C GLU A 42 -2.64 1.98 18.56
N HIS A 43 -3.17 1.92 19.78
CA HIS A 43 -2.83 0.87 20.75
C HIS A 43 -3.54 -0.45 20.46
N ALA A 44 -4.64 -0.42 19.76
CA ALA A 44 -5.41 -1.62 19.39
C ALA A 44 -4.99 -2.23 18.06
N ILE A 45 -4.31 -1.47 17.20
CA ILE A 45 -3.86 -1.94 15.90
C ILE A 45 -2.64 -2.84 16.08
N ASP A 46 -2.79 -4.11 15.67
CA ASP A 46 -1.69 -5.06 15.61
C ASP A 46 -1.06 -5.06 14.21
N ASP A 47 -0.04 -5.91 13.99
CA ASP A 47 0.63 -6.00 12.70
C ASP A 47 -0.31 -6.43 11.57
N ASN A 48 -1.27 -7.31 11.86
CA ASN A 48 -2.26 -7.77 10.87
C ASN A 48 -3.18 -6.63 10.43
N LEU A 49 -3.70 -5.87 11.37
CA LEU A 49 -4.58 -4.73 11.06
C LEU A 49 -3.80 -3.60 10.39
N GLU A 50 -2.55 -3.35 10.82
CA GLU A 50 -1.70 -2.38 10.16
C GLU A 50 -1.44 -2.76 8.69
N ALA A 51 -1.15 -4.03 8.43
CA ALA A 51 -0.99 -4.54 7.06
C ALA A 51 -2.27 -4.35 6.24
N ALA A 52 -3.43 -4.69 6.82
CA ALA A 52 -4.72 -4.53 6.16
C ALA A 52 -5.02 -3.07 5.82
N LEU A 53 -4.78 -2.15 6.75
CA LEU A 53 -4.97 -0.72 6.53
C LEU A 53 -4.00 -0.18 5.47
N THR A 54 -2.74 -0.64 5.49
CA THR A 54 -1.75 -0.27 4.48
C THR A 54 -2.20 -0.66 3.08
N VAL A 55 -2.72 -1.86 2.92
CA VAL A 55 -3.28 -2.35 1.64
C VAL A 55 -4.53 -1.56 1.27
N TYR A 56 -5.45 -1.37 2.20
CA TYR A 56 -6.69 -0.63 1.96
C TYR A 56 -6.44 0.80 1.47
N PHE A 57 -5.45 1.49 2.05
CA PHE A 57 -5.08 2.85 1.65
C PHE A 57 -4.00 2.91 0.57
N ASN A 58 -3.67 1.80 -0.06
CA ASN A 58 -2.66 1.70 -1.12
C ASN A 58 -1.28 2.22 -0.72
N ASN A 59 -0.79 1.77 0.45
CA ASN A 59 0.53 2.12 0.98
C ASN A 59 0.75 3.65 1.06
N PRO A 60 -0.03 4.36 1.88
CA PRO A 60 0.05 5.81 1.94
C PRO A 60 1.38 6.28 2.51
N THR A 61 1.95 7.30 1.89
CA THR A 61 3.20 7.92 2.35
C THR A 61 2.98 9.23 3.08
N VAL A 62 1.81 9.82 2.87
CA VAL A 62 1.36 11.04 3.57
C VAL A 62 -0.10 10.86 3.99
N ASP A 63 -0.48 11.51 5.07
CA ASP A 63 -1.87 11.52 5.52
C ASP A 63 -2.70 12.57 4.77
N ILE A 64 -3.96 12.72 5.16
CA ILE A 64 -4.89 13.69 4.57
C ILE A 64 -4.44 15.15 4.74
N HIS A 65 -3.58 15.43 5.72
CA HIS A 65 -3.04 16.76 5.98
C HIS A 65 -1.67 16.99 5.32
N GLY A 66 -1.19 16.01 4.54
CA GLY A 66 0.13 16.07 3.91
C GLY A 66 1.28 15.75 4.85
N VAL A 67 0.99 15.25 6.05
CA VAL A 67 2.03 14.86 7.02
C VAL A 67 2.57 13.48 6.66
N LYS A 68 3.89 13.38 6.66
CA LYS A 68 4.58 12.14 6.29
C LYS A 68 4.25 11.01 7.26
N ILE A 69 3.90 9.85 6.69
CA ILE A 69 3.65 8.63 7.45
C ILE A 69 4.96 7.85 7.55
N PRO A 70 5.41 7.45 8.76
CA PRO A 70 6.60 6.62 8.88
C PRO A 70 6.47 5.31 8.11
N SER A 71 7.59 4.81 7.61
CA SER A 71 7.63 3.53 6.88
C SER A 71 7.17 2.37 7.76
N MET A 72 6.58 1.35 7.13
CA MET A 72 6.19 0.13 7.83
C MET A 72 7.41 -0.66 8.29
N SER A 73 7.21 -1.48 9.33
CA SER A 73 8.24 -2.41 9.79
C SER A 73 8.35 -3.60 8.83
N GLN A 74 9.47 -4.33 8.91
CA GLN A 74 9.67 -5.53 8.10
C GLN A 74 8.57 -6.58 8.36
N ASP A 75 8.14 -6.73 9.62
CA ASP A 75 7.10 -7.69 9.98
C ASP A 75 5.77 -7.39 9.29
N VAL A 76 5.40 -6.11 9.18
CA VAL A 76 4.18 -5.69 8.47
C VAL A 76 4.34 -5.89 6.97
N GLU A 77 5.49 -5.53 6.42
CA GLU A 77 5.80 -5.75 5.02
C GLU A 77 5.69 -7.23 4.65
N ASP A 78 6.25 -8.12 5.47
CA ASP A 78 6.18 -9.57 5.26
C ASP A 78 4.75 -10.09 5.24
N LYS A 79 3.86 -9.51 6.05
CA LYS A 79 2.45 -9.88 6.06
C LYS A 79 1.72 -9.46 4.78
N ILE A 80 2.12 -8.32 4.21
CA ILE A 80 1.54 -7.84 2.94
C ILE A 80 2.05 -8.69 1.77
N LEU A 81 3.35 -8.99 1.75
CA LEU A 81 4.00 -9.73 0.67
C LEU A 81 3.72 -11.24 0.73
N GLY A 82 3.31 -11.74 1.88
CA GLY A 82 3.28 -13.18 2.16
C GLY A 82 4.69 -13.70 2.48
N GLU A 83 4.77 -14.76 3.23
CA GLU A 83 6.04 -15.31 3.71
C GLU A 83 6.98 -15.65 2.55
N GLY A 84 8.13 -14.98 2.51
CA GLY A 84 9.22 -15.29 1.58
C GLY A 84 8.98 -14.88 0.12
N LYS A 85 7.94 -14.09 -0.17
CA LYS A 85 7.67 -13.63 -1.53
C LYS A 85 8.27 -12.24 -1.75
N VAL A 86 9.19 -12.15 -2.69
CA VAL A 86 9.73 -10.86 -3.14
C VAL A 86 8.77 -10.31 -4.20
N LEU A 87 8.28 -9.08 -4.01
CA LEU A 87 7.54 -8.40 -5.04
C LEU A 87 8.49 -7.87 -6.09
N ILE A 88 8.05 -7.92 -7.33
CA ILE A 88 8.78 -7.35 -8.46
C ILE A 88 7.96 -6.25 -9.11
N PRO A 89 8.60 -5.24 -9.71
CA PRO A 89 7.86 -4.23 -10.46
C PRO A 89 7.20 -4.83 -11.69
N LEU A 90 6.08 -4.25 -12.10
CA LEU A 90 5.35 -4.70 -13.29
C LEU A 90 6.21 -4.68 -14.55
N THR A 91 7.22 -3.82 -14.59
CA THR A 91 8.20 -3.78 -15.69
C THR A 91 8.96 -5.10 -15.88
N ASP A 92 9.06 -5.93 -14.83
CA ASP A 92 9.77 -7.21 -14.89
C ASP A 92 8.84 -8.39 -15.24
N LEU A 93 7.54 -8.13 -15.42
CA LEU A 93 6.61 -9.17 -15.86
C LEU A 93 6.91 -9.53 -17.32
N GLU A 94 7.17 -10.80 -17.57
CA GLU A 94 7.44 -11.28 -18.92
C GLU A 94 6.17 -11.22 -19.79
N LYS A 95 6.39 -10.98 -21.08
CA LYS A 95 5.32 -10.93 -22.07
C LYS A 95 4.57 -12.27 -22.13
N GLY A 96 3.26 -12.18 -22.11
CA GLY A 96 2.37 -13.34 -22.15
C GLY A 96 2.08 -13.97 -20.79
N LEU A 97 2.71 -13.48 -19.72
CA LEU A 97 2.45 -13.97 -18.36
C LEU A 97 1.40 -13.13 -17.65
N VAL A 98 0.74 -13.76 -16.71
CA VAL A 98 -0.28 -13.13 -15.85
C VAL A 98 0.27 -13.08 -14.42
N SER A 99 0.00 -11.99 -13.71
CA SER A 99 0.34 -11.87 -12.31
C SER A 99 -0.74 -11.08 -11.56
N THR A 100 -0.59 -10.98 -10.24
CA THR A 100 -1.52 -10.25 -9.39
C THR A 100 -0.84 -8.99 -8.84
N VAL A 101 -1.54 -7.86 -8.93
CA VAL A 101 -1.07 -6.60 -8.33
C VAL A 101 -1.15 -6.71 -6.82
N ARG A 102 -0.03 -6.50 -6.13
CA ARG A 102 0.04 -6.64 -4.67
C ARG A 102 0.22 -5.32 -3.95
N LEU A 103 0.85 -4.37 -4.58
CA LEU A 103 1.12 -3.07 -3.97
C LEU A 103 1.29 -2.03 -5.06
N ILE A 104 0.78 -0.82 -4.82
CA ILE A 104 1.00 0.33 -5.70
C ILE A 104 1.69 1.41 -4.87
N SER A 105 2.94 1.71 -5.21
CA SER A 105 3.77 2.68 -4.50
C SER A 105 3.69 4.04 -5.17
N ALA A 106 2.56 4.72 -5.06
CA ALA A 106 2.31 5.99 -5.73
C ALA A 106 1.49 6.93 -4.84
N ASN A 107 1.37 8.20 -5.25
CA ASN A 107 0.52 9.15 -4.55
C ASN A 107 -0.96 8.89 -4.85
N GLN A 108 -1.85 9.50 -4.06
CA GLN A 108 -3.30 9.29 -4.17
C GLN A 108 -3.86 9.66 -5.54
N LYS A 109 -3.32 10.67 -6.20
CA LYS A 109 -3.76 11.08 -7.53
C LYS A 109 -3.47 10.00 -8.57
N ILE A 110 -2.27 9.45 -8.54
CA ILE A 110 -1.85 8.37 -9.46
C ILE A 110 -2.68 7.12 -9.18
N ILE A 111 -2.85 6.76 -7.90
CA ILE A 111 -3.65 5.60 -7.48
C ILE A 111 -5.09 5.76 -7.96
N GLY A 112 -5.68 6.95 -7.81
CA GLY A 112 -7.03 7.25 -8.29
C GLY A 112 -7.17 7.07 -9.80
N ASN A 113 -6.20 7.52 -10.57
CA ASN A 113 -6.18 7.35 -12.02
C ASN A 113 -6.05 5.86 -12.41
N LEU A 114 -5.22 5.11 -11.69
CA LEU A 114 -5.08 3.67 -11.92
C LEU A 114 -6.36 2.92 -11.58
N ASN A 115 -7.02 3.27 -10.49
CA ASN A 115 -8.29 2.65 -10.08
C ASN A 115 -9.40 2.89 -11.11
N GLN A 116 -9.40 4.03 -11.79
CA GLN A 116 -10.36 4.30 -12.87
C GLN A 116 -10.14 3.37 -14.08
N GLN A 117 -8.95 2.83 -14.22
CA GLN A 117 -8.61 1.87 -15.27
C GLN A 117 -8.67 0.41 -14.75
N ASP A 118 -9.31 0.18 -13.62
CA ASP A 118 -9.44 -1.12 -12.95
C ASP A 118 -8.10 -1.69 -12.44
N ILE A 119 -7.05 -0.87 -12.39
CA ILE A 119 -5.78 -1.26 -11.78
C ILE A 119 -5.85 -1.01 -10.29
N GLN A 120 -5.99 -2.07 -9.52
CA GLN A 120 -6.11 -2.01 -8.07
C GLN A 120 -5.47 -3.24 -7.45
N ILE A 121 -5.26 -3.21 -6.15
CA ILE A 121 -4.67 -4.34 -5.42
C ILE A 121 -5.56 -5.57 -5.61
N ASP A 122 -4.91 -6.72 -5.79
CA ASP A 122 -5.48 -8.04 -6.04
C ASP A 122 -6.08 -8.23 -7.45
N CYS A 123 -5.99 -7.25 -8.34
CA CYS A 123 -6.39 -7.48 -9.72
C CYS A 123 -5.35 -8.33 -10.47
N GLU A 124 -5.82 -9.14 -11.41
CA GLU A 124 -4.94 -9.88 -12.30
C GLU A 124 -4.55 -8.99 -13.50
N ILE A 125 -3.27 -8.98 -13.82
CA ILE A 125 -2.74 -8.21 -14.93
C ILE A 125 -1.84 -9.10 -15.79
N SER A 126 -2.03 -9.04 -17.10
CA SER A 126 -1.17 -9.73 -18.05
C SER A 126 -0.45 -8.73 -18.94
N ARG A 127 0.78 -9.08 -19.35
CA ARG A 127 1.57 -8.24 -20.23
C ARG A 127 1.41 -8.71 -21.66
N LEU A 128 0.98 -7.81 -22.54
CA LEU A 128 0.81 -8.09 -23.97
C LEU A 128 2.02 -7.65 -24.78
N SER A 129 2.57 -6.49 -24.45
CA SER A 129 3.75 -5.94 -25.08
C SER A 129 4.51 -5.05 -24.09
N GLU A 130 5.48 -4.27 -24.56
CA GLU A 130 6.31 -3.44 -23.70
C GLU A 130 5.47 -2.46 -22.82
N GLU A 131 4.43 -1.88 -23.40
CA GLU A 131 3.57 -0.91 -22.71
C GLU A 131 2.09 -1.30 -22.68
N GLU A 132 1.72 -2.40 -23.32
CA GLU A 132 0.34 -2.88 -23.35
C GLU A 132 0.11 -3.99 -22.32
N PHE A 133 -0.92 -3.81 -21.52
CA PHE A 133 -1.34 -4.76 -20.51
C PHE A 133 -2.83 -5.05 -20.66
N GLU A 134 -3.28 -6.18 -20.12
CA GLU A 134 -4.69 -6.55 -20.12
C GLU A 134 -5.18 -6.74 -18.69
N ILE A 135 -6.31 -6.10 -18.36
CA ILE A 135 -7.00 -6.22 -17.08
C ILE A 135 -8.47 -6.38 -17.38
N ASN A 136 -9.09 -7.45 -16.84
CA ASN A 136 -10.52 -7.74 -17.02
C ASN A 136 -10.95 -7.77 -18.50
N GLY A 137 -10.08 -8.27 -19.38
CA GLY A 137 -10.36 -8.34 -20.82
C GLY A 137 -10.18 -7.02 -21.56
N LYS A 138 -9.75 -5.96 -20.89
CA LYS A 138 -9.51 -4.66 -21.51
C LYS A 138 -8.02 -4.41 -21.67
N LYS A 139 -7.64 -3.92 -22.84
CA LYS A 139 -6.25 -3.51 -23.10
C LYS A 139 -6.03 -2.10 -22.59
N ILE A 140 -4.95 -1.92 -21.84
CA ILE A 140 -4.55 -0.61 -21.31
C ILE A 140 -3.08 -0.37 -21.61
N LEU A 141 -2.71 0.91 -21.71
CA LEU A 141 -1.32 1.33 -21.87
C LEU A 141 -0.80 1.80 -20.50
N ILE A 142 0.34 1.27 -20.10
CA ILE A 142 1.02 1.68 -18.86
C ILE A 142 2.46 2.02 -19.25
N SER A 143 2.86 3.27 -18.97
CA SER A 143 4.24 3.69 -19.22
C SER A 143 5.23 2.94 -18.33
N PRO A 144 6.50 2.76 -18.75
CA PRO A 144 7.51 2.12 -17.92
C PRO A 144 7.68 2.79 -16.55
N THR A 145 7.64 4.12 -16.51
CA THR A 145 7.75 4.89 -15.26
C THR A 145 6.62 4.54 -14.29
N LEU A 146 5.40 4.42 -14.79
CA LEU A 146 4.24 4.08 -13.98
C LEU A 146 4.27 2.61 -13.58
N ALA A 147 4.68 1.73 -14.49
CA ALA A 147 4.77 0.29 -14.25
C ALA A 147 5.77 -0.06 -13.13
N GLU A 148 6.84 0.73 -12.97
CA GLU A 148 7.79 0.55 -11.86
C GLU A 148 7.17 0.75 -10.49
N LEU A 149 6.09 1.54 -10.41
CA LEU A 149 5.38 1.82 -9.15
C LEU A 149 4.36 0.74 -8.79
N ILE A 150 4.04 -0.14 -9.73
CA ILE A 150 3.09 -1.24 -9.53
C ILE A 150 3.89 -2.50 -9.23
N LEU A 151 3.70 -3.04 -8.02
CA LEU A 151 4.42 -4.23 -7.58
C LEU A 151 3.50 -5.45 -7.67
N ILE A 152 4.03 -6.51 -8.24
CA ILE A 152 3.30 -7.74 -8.54
C ILE A 152 3.95 -8.93 -7.84
N SER A 153 3.16 -9.99 -7.63
CA SER A 153 3.69 -11.27 -7.16
C SER A 153 4.48 -11.93 -8.28
N PRO A 154 5.71 -12.39 -8.02
CA PRO A 154 6.39 -13.22 -9.00
C PRO A 154 5.62 -14.52 -9.16
N LYS A 155 5.44 -15.01 -10.37
CA LYS A 155 4.88 -16.33 -10.62
C LYS A 155 5.85 -17.40 -10.19
N GLU A 156 5.35 -18.35 -9.41
CA GLU A 156 6.06 -19.58 -9.14
C GLU A 156 6.16 -20.44 -10.41
#